data_b31fa0eb9c22fc94a2e718121fc27e6a
#
_entry.id   b31fa0eb9c22fc94a2e718121fc27e6a
#
_cell.length_a   1.000
_cell.length_b   1.000
_cell.length_c   1.000
_cell.angle_alpha   90.00
_cell.angle_beta   90.00
_cell.angle_gamma   90.00
#
_symmetry.space_group_name_H-M   'P 1'
#
loop_
_entity.id
_entity.type
_entity.pdbx_description
1 polymer ?
#
loop_
_entity_poly.entity_id
_entity_poly.type
_entity_poly.pdbx_seq_one_letter_code
_entity_poly.pdbx_strand_id
1 'polypeptide(L)'
;MPAMPVYFVWGMAGLSLLYAKPGMNMPQKVLRKAWLVSIGAILAVFFVLGADAYRTDVALIESEMVRVARWVATNTEPQALVAAHDIGALGYFGDRPLLDLAGLVSPEVIPFIRDEKRLARYLDERGADYLVSFPGWYPYLTSQGELIYQTQGKISPAEGGENLAVYRWR
;
A
#
# COMPACT_ATOMS: atom_id res chain seq x y z
N MET A 1 -6.23 -0.38 -15.60
CA MET A 1 -7.01 -1.58 -16.05
C MET A 1 -8.37 -1.14 -16.59
N PRO A 2 -8.50 -0.76 -17.85
CA PRO A 2 -9.76 -0.25 -18.41
C PRO A 2 -10.81 -1.35 -18.71
N ALA A 3 -10.43 -2.63 -18.67
CA ALA A 3 -11.34 -3.73 -19.02
C ALA A 3 -12.33 -4.14 -17.92
N MET A 4 -12.04 -3.88 -16.65
CA MET A 4 -12.92 -4.28 -15.53
C MET A 4 -14.36 -3.79 -15.66
N PRO A 5 -14.66 -2.50 -15.98
CA PRO A 5 -16.02 -2.04 -16.12
C PRO A 5 -16.81 -2.80 -17.18
N VAL A 6 -16.15 -3.20 -18.28
CA VAL A 6 -16.78 -3.97 -19.37
C VAL A 6 -17.24 -5.35 -18.90
N TYR A 7 -16.41 -6.04 -18.13
CA TYR A 7 -16.78 -7.34 -17.55
C TYR A 7 -17.93 -7.23 -16.55
N PHE A 8 -17.96 -6.17 -15.75
CA PHE A 8 -19.09 -5.91 -14.84
C PHE A 8 -20.40 -5.68 -15.61
N VAL A 9 -20.39 -4.84 -16.65
CA VAL A 9 -21.56 -4.58 -17.49
C VAL A 9 -22.05 -5.85 -18.18
N TRP A 10 -21.14 -6.66 -18.74
CA TRP A 10 -21.51 -7.93 -19.38
C TRP A 10 -22.04 -8.95 -18.38
N GLY A 11 -21.43 -9.04 -17.19
CA GLY A 11 -21.91 -9.90 -16.12
C GLY A 11 -23.30 -9.53 -15.66
N MET A 12 -23.57 -8.24 -15.46
CA MET A 12 -24.89 -7.73 -15.09
C MET A 12 -25.93 -7.95 -16.20
N ALA A 13 -25.56 -7.74 -17.47
CA ALA A 13 -26.43 -8.03 -18.61
C ALA A 13 -26.76 -9.53 -18.70
N GLY A 14 -25.77 -10.41 -18.52
CA GLY A 14 -26.00 -11.86 -18.48
C GLY A 14 -26.92 -12.28 -17.34
N LEU A 15 -26.74 -11.72 -16.15
CA LEU A 15 -27.63 -11.95 -15.01
C LEU A 15 -29.08 -11.47 -15.28
N SER A 16 -29.26 -10.29 -15.89
CA SER A 16 -30.57 -9.75 -16.20
C SER A 16 -31.31 -10.62 -17.22
N LEU A 17 -30.62 -11.14 -18.25
CA LEU A 17 -31.19 -12.07 -19.21
C LEU A 17 -31.59 -13.40 -18.56
N LEU A 18 -30.76 -13.92 -17.65
CA LEU A 18 -31.10 -15.13 -16.89
C LEU A 18 -32.33 -14.94 -16.01
N TYR A 19 -32.49 -13.75 -15.43
CA TYR A 19 -33.60 -13.41 -14.54
C TYR A 19 -34.92 -13.14 -15.31
N ALA A 20 -34.84 -12.48 -16.45
CA ALA A 20 -35.99 -12.01 -17.23
C ALA A 20 -36.65 -13.09 -18.12
N LYS A 21 -36.10 -14.31 -18.22
CA LYS A 21 -36.60 -15.34 -19.14
C LYS A 21 -37.96 -15.86 -18.68
N PRO A 22 -39.08 -15.55 -19.41
CA PRO A 22 -40.43 -16.06 -19.11
C PRO A 22 -40.56 -17.54 -19.54
N GLY A 23 -41.48 -18.26 -18.93
CA GLY A 23 -41.87 -19.61 -19.38
C GLY A 23 -40.90 -20.73 -19.02
N MET A 24 -40.04 -20.55 -18.00
CA MET A 24 -39.09 -21.57 -17.56
C MET A 24 -39.78 -22.83 -17.00
N ASN A 25 -39.31 -24.00 -17.44
CA ASN A 25 -39.69 -25.28 -16.86
C ASN A 25 -39.05 -25.51 -15.48
N MET A 26 -39.48 -26.55 -14.74
CA MET A 26 -39.00 -26.83 -13.37
C MET A 26 -37.50 -26.99 -13.26
N PRO A 27 -36.78 -27.75 -14.11
CA PRO A 27 -35.30 -27.87 -14.05
C PRO A 27 -34.59 -26.53 -14.24
N GLN A 28 -35.09 -25.68 -15.16
CA GLN A 28 -34.50 -24.35 -15.39
C GLN A 28 -34.68 -23.41 -14.20
N LYS A 29 -35.83 -23.50 -13.50
CA LYS A 29 -36.08 -22.73 -12.26
C LYS A 29 -35.15 -23.16 -11.16
N VAL A 30 -34.91 -24.47 -11.00
CA VAL A 30 -33.97 -25.02 -10.01
C VAL A 30 -32.56 -24.57 -10.33
N LEU A 31 -32.10 -24.69 -11.60
CA LEU A 31 -30.81 -24.28 -12.03
C LEU A 31 -30.57 -22.75 -11.79
N ARG A 32 -31.56 -21.92 -12.13
CA ARG A 32 -31.50 -20.49 -11.85
C ARG A 32 -31.33 -20.17 -10.37
N LYS A 33 -32.13 -20.83 -9.50
CA LYS A 33 -32.01 -20.65 -8.06
C LYS A 33 -30.60 -21.09 -7.54
N ALA A 34 -30.15 -22.25 -8.00
CA ALA A 34 -28.81 -22.73 -7.64
C ALA A 34 -27.70 -21.75 -8.05
N TRP A 35 -27.79 -21.20 -9.26
CA TRP A 35 -26.87 -20.16 -9.75
C TRP A 35 -26.89 -18.90 -8.88
N LEU A 36 -28.05 -18.37 -8.55
CA LEU A 36 -28.18 -17.18 -7.72
C LEU A 36 -27.65 -17.41 -6.30
N VAL A 37 -27.95 -18.59 -5.72
CA VAL A 37 -27.40 -18.97 -4.40
C VAL A 37 -25.88 -19.09 -4.47
N SER A 38 -25.33 -19.73 -5.50
CA SER A 38 -23.88 -19.88 -5.67
C SER A 38 -23.19 -18.52 -5.82
N ILE A 39 -23.74 -17.62 -6.65
CA ILE A 39 -23.21 -16.26 -6.81
C ILE A 39 -23.27 -15.51 -5.47
N GLY A 40 -24.41 -15.58 -4.78
CA GLY A 40 -24.56 -14.95 -3.46
C GLY A 40 -23.55 -15.49 -2.43
N ALA A 41 -23.34 -16.80 -2.40
CA ALA A 41 -22.37 -17.44 -1.52
C ALA A 41 -20.93 -17.00 -1.85
N ILE A 42 -20.55 -16.98 -3.14
CA ILE A 42 -19.25 -16.51 -3.59
C ILE A 42 -19.03 -15.06 -3.20
N LEU A 43 -20.00 -14.19 -3.45
CA LEU A 43 -19.91 -12.77 -3.08
C LEU A 43 -19.78 -12.59 -1.57
N ALA A 44 -20.51 -13.35 -0.76
CA ALA A 44 -20.42 -13.31 0.69
C ALA A 44 -19.01 -13.73 1.18
N VAL A 45 -18.44 -14.81 0.61
CA VAL A 45 -17.10 -15.27 0.95
C VAL A 45 -16.07 -14.19 0.59
N PHE A 46 -16.11 -13.66 -0.63
CA PHE A 46 -15.18 -12.60 -1.05
C PHE A 46 -15.34 -11.32 -0.25
N PHE A 47 -16.57 -10.98 0.16
CA PHE A 47 -16.81 -9.84 1.04
C PHE A 47 -16.15 -10.04 2.41
N VAL A 48 -16.31 -11.20 3.02
CA VAL A 48 -15.69 -11.51 4.34
C VAL A 48 -14.17 -11.50 4.25
N LEU A 49 -13.61 -12.21 3.25
CA LEU A 49 -12.15 -12.25 3.05
C LEU A 49 -11.58 -10.87 2.73
N GLY A 50 -12.25 -10.11 1.88
CA GLY A 50 -11.84 -8.75 1.52
C GLY A 50 -11.93 -7.77 2.68
N ALA A 51 -12.97 -7.89 3.52
CA ALA A 51 -13.10 -7.06 4.72
C ALA A 51 -12.01 -7.35 5.75
N ASP A 52 -11.61 -8.62 5.92
CA ASP A 52 -10.54 -9.01 6.83
C ASP A 52 -9.16 -8.54 6.31
N ALA A 53 -8.88 -8.74 5.01
CA ALA A 53 -7.68 -8.22 4.37
C ALA A 53 -7.59 -6.68 4.50
N TYR A 54 -8.67 -5.98 4.18
CA TYR A 54 -8.74 -4.51 4.31
C TYR A 54 -8.46 -4.05 5.75
N ARG A 55 -9.03 -4.74 6.75
CA ARG A 55 -8.80 -4.43 8.15
C ARG A 55 -7.31 -4.57 8.52
N THR A 56 -6.67 -5.63 8.05
CA THR A 56 -5.24 -5.88 8.29
C THR A 56 -4.37 -4.82 7.62
N ASP A 57 -4.64 -4.50 6.35
CA ASP A 57 -3.91 -3.49 5.59
C ASP A 57 -4.03 -2.10 6.24
N VAL A 58 -5.23 -1.69 6.64
CA VAL A 58 -5.45 -0.41 7.34
C VAL A 58 -4.70 -0.39 8.66
N ALA A 59 -4.76 -1.47 9.44
CA ALA A 59 -4.06 -1.54 10.71
C ALA A 59 -2.54 -1.52 10.56
N LEU A 60 -1.99 -2.13 9.49
CA LEU A 60 -0.57 -2.05 9.11
C LEU A 60 -0.18 -0.60 8.79
N ILE A 61 -0.92 0.06 7.89
CA ILE A 61 -0.65 1.45 7.49
C ILE A 61 -0.69 2.38 8.71
N GLU A 62 -1.70 2.24 9.56
CA GLU A 62 -1.83 3.07 10.77
C GLU A 62 -0.71 2.81 11.78
N SER A 63 -0.32 1.55 12.00
CA SER A 63 0.70 1.20 13.00
C SER A 63 2.12 1.53 12.57
N GLU A 64 2.40 1.54 11.26
CA GLU A 64 3.73 1.77 10.70
C GLU A 64 3.82 3.17 10.06
N MET A 65 3.17 3.35 8.91
CA MET A 65 3.37 4.51 8.05
C MET A 65 2.82 5.80 8.65
N VAL A 66 1.57 5.79 9.14
CA VAL A 66 0.95 6.98 9.75
C VAL A 66 1.65 7.35 11.06
N ARG A 67 2.05 6.36 11.85
CA ARG A 67 2.77 6.59 13.10
C ARG A 67 4.13 7.24 12.86
N VAL A 68 4.91 6.73 11.88
CA VAL A 68 6.19 7.35 11.50
C VAL A 68 5.98 8.75 10.96
N ALA A 69 4.99 8.97 10.09
CA ALA A 69 4.74 10.29 9.53
C ALA A 69 4.42 11.33 10.61
N ARG A 70 3.58 10.98 11.58
CA ARG A 70 3.29 11.85 12.74
C ARG A 70 4.50 12.07 13.64
N TRP A 71 5.33 11.04 13.82
CA TRP A 71 6.58 11.17 14.57
C TRP A 71 7.53 12.14 13.87
N VAL A 72 7.71 12.03 12.55
CA VAL A 72 8.50 12.95 11.73
C VAL A 72 7.98 14.38 11.87
N ALA A 73 6.67 14.60 11.76
CA ALA A 73 6.06 15.91 11.89
C ALA A 73 6.35 16.60 13.24
N THR A 74 6.54 15.82 14.32
CA THR A 74 6.71 16.37 15.66
C THR A 74 8.15 16.38 16.15
N ASN A 75 9.04 15.57 15.56
CA ASN A 75 10.39 15.34 16.08
C ASN A 75 11.52 15.73 15.11
N THR A 76 11.20 16.31 13.97
CA THR A 76 12.20 16.81 13.01
C THR A 76 11.97 18.30 12.74
N GLU A 77 12.98 18.97 12.19
CA GLU A 77 12.90 20.38 11.82
C GLU A 77 11.87 20.61 10.69
N PRO A 78 11.14 21.74 10.68
CA PRO A 78 10.12 22.00 9.66
C PRO A 78 10.61 21.97 8.21
N GLN A 79 11.88 22.27 7.99
CA GLN A 79 12.50 22.30 6.65
C GLN A 79 13.33 21.04 6.36
N ALA A 80 13.34 20.06 7.26
CA ALA A 80 14.10 18.84 7.08
C ALA A 80 13.63 18.06 5.84
N LEU A 81 14.56 17.67 4.98
CA LEU A 81 14.28 16.88 3.79
C LEU A 81 14.27 15.39 4.15
N VAL A 82 13.12 14.76 3.99
CA VAL A 82 12.89 13.35 4.34
C VAL A 82 12.86 12.50 3.09
N ALA A 83 13.83 11.61 2.95
CA ALA A 83 13.87 10.61 1.88
C ALA A 83 13.03 9.39 2.26
N ALA A 84 12.19 8.91 1.35
CA ALA A 84 11.37 7.71 1.57
C ALA A 84 11.00 7.01 0.27
N HIS A 85 10.80 5.70 0.34
CA HIS A 85 10.22 4.94 -0.77
C HIS A 85 8.68 5.08 -0.79
N ASP A 86 8.04 4.93 0.36
CA ASP A 86 6.60 5.12 0.50
C ASP A 86 6.32 6.53 1.05
N ILE A 87 5.92 7.41 0.15
CA ILE A 87 5.69 8.82 0.45
C ILE A 87 4.24 9.15 0.83
N GLY A 88 3.31 8.18 0.74
CA GLY A 88 1.88 8.45 0.89
C GLY A 88 1.50 9.04 2.25
N ALA A 89 1.78 8.31 3.33
CA ALA A 89 1.48 8.78 4.68
C ALA A 89 2.37 9.98 5.09
N LEU A 90 3.64 9.98 4.67
CA LEU A 90 4.56 11.09 4.93
C LEU A 90 4.09 12.39 4.27
N GLY A 91 3.61 12.33 3.03
CA GLY A 91 3.09 13.49 2.31
C GLY A 91 1.80 14.06 2.91
N TYR A 92 0.99 13.21 3.55
CA TYR A 92 -0.27 13.65 4.14
C TYR A 92 -0.14 14.09 5.61
N PHE A 93 0.66 13.40 6.41
CA PHE A 93 0.76 13.61 7.85
C PHE A 93 2.12 14.15 8.32
N GLY A 94 3.16 14.08 7.46
CA GLY A 94 4.54 14.39 7.84
C GLY A 94 4.87 15.87 7.84
N ASP A 95 4.18 16.66 7.02
CA ASP A 95 4.38 18.12 6.87
C ASP A 95 5.87 18.50 6.71
N ARG A 96 6.59 17.73 5.88
CA ARG A 96 8.02 17.92 5.57
C ARG A 96 8.26 17.83 4.08
N PRO A 97 9.28 18.53 3.54
CA PRO A 97 9.79 18.28 2.20
C PRO A 97 10.16 16.80 2.03
N LEU A 98 9.76 16.20 0.91
CA LEU A 98 9.99 14.78 0.65
C LEU A 98 10.91 14.58 -0.55
N LEU A 99 11.79 13.60 -0.44
CA LEU A 99 12.61 13.06 -1.51
C LEU A 99 12.13 11.63 -1.81
N ASP A 100 11.50 11.47 -2.97
CA ASP A 100 10.88 10.20 -3.36
C ASP A 100 11.91 9.25 -3.96
N LEU A 101 12.12 8.11 -3.31
CA LEU A 101 13.02 7.05 -3.77
C LEU A 101 12.33 6.01 -4.67
N ALA A 102 11.01 6.06 -4.78
CA ALA A 102 10.23 5.18 -5.66
C ALA A 102 10.07 5.73 -7.09
N GLY A 103 10.37 7.02 -7.28
CA GLY A 103 10.23 7.68 -8.58
C GLY A 103 8.79 8.04 -8.97
N LEU A 104 7.86 8.09 -8.01
CA LEU A 104 6.47 8.46 -8.25
C LEU A 104 6.33 9.96 -8.57
N VAL A 105 7.06 10.80 -7.85
CA VAL A 105 7.13 12.26 -8.04
C VAL A 105 8.54 12.73 -8.39
N SER A 106 9.56 11.88 -8.28
CA SER A 106 10.96 12.13 -8.63
C SER A 106 11.41 11.14 -9.71
N PRO A 107 10.95 11.26 -10.98
CA PRO A 107 11.19 10.27 -12.03
C PRO A 107 12.67 10.10 -12.38
N GLU A 108 13.54 11.03 -12.02
CA GLU A 108 14.99 10.93 -12.17
C GLU A 108 15.63 9.79 -11.38
N VAL A 109 14.93 9.24 -10.37
CA VAL A 109 15.39 8.10 -9.56
C VAL A 109 15.21 6.77 -10.31
N ILE A 110 14.25 6.66 -11.23
CA ILE A 110 13.87 5.41 -11.90
C ILE A 110 15.08 4.67 -12.52
N PRO A 111 16.05 5.32 -13.19
CA PRO A 111 17.19 4.63 -13.79
C PRO A 111 18.13 3.94 -12.78
N PHE A 112 18.05 4.27 -11.50
CA PHE A 112 18.93 3.73 -10.46
C PHE A 112 18.19 3.32 -9.17
N ILE A 113 16.89 3.17 -9.21
CA ILE A 113 16.05 2.79 -8.06
C ILE A 113 16.50 1.48 -7.36
N ARG A 114 17.21 0.60 -8.07
CA ARG A 114 17.74 -0.67 -7.53
C ARG A 114 19.22 -0.60 -7.15
N ASP A 115 19.86 0.54 -7.32
CA ASP A 115 21.26 0.76 -6.99
C ASP A 115 21.37 1.61 -5.72
N GLU A 116 21.42 0.96 -4.56
CA GLU A 116 21.47 1.64 -3.28
C GLU A 116 22.66 2.59 -3.13
N LYS A 117 23.80 2.29 -3.76
CA LYS A 117 24.97 3.18 -3.72
C LYS A 117 24.75 4.47 -4.52
N ARG A 118 23.99 4.38 -5.61
CA ARG A 118 23.58 5.58 -6.36
C ARG A 118 22.49 6.35 -5.62
N LEU A 119 21.55 5.64 -4.98
CA LEU A 119 20.57 6.26 -4.10
C LEU A 119 21.26 7.00 -2.95
N ALA A 120 22.27 6.41 -2.28
CA ALA A 120 23.01 7.09 -1.23
C ALA A 120 23.63 8.41 -1.71
N ARG A 121 24.30 8.38 -2.86
CA ARG A 121 24.83 9.62 -3.46
C ARG A 121 23.74 10.64 -3.78
N TYR A 122 22.60 10.18 -4.28
CA TYR A 122 21.46 11.04 -4.57
C TYR A 122 20.91 11.71 -3.30
N LEU A 123 20.82 10.96 -2.17
CA LEU A 123 20.47 11.53 -0.88
C LEU A 123 21.48 12.61 -0.46
N ASP A 124 22.79 12.33 -0.61
CA ASP A 124 23.87 13.27 -0.29
C ASP A 124 23.80 14.54 -1.15
N GLU A 125 23.66 14.40 -2.47
CA GLU A 125 23.59 15.50 -3.43
C GLU A 125 22.34 16.38 -3.20
N ARG A 126 21.23 15.77 -2.80
CA ARG A 126 19.98 16.47 -2.48
C ARG A 126 19.95 17.06 -1.06
N GLY A 127 20.89 16.67 -0.21
CA GLY A 127 20.96 17.14 1.18
C GLY A 127 19.84 16.57 2.04
N ALA A 128 19.52 15.29 1.89
CA ALA A 128 18.55 14.62 2.75
C ALA A 128 19.03 14.65 4.21
N ASP A 129 18.12 14.97 5.14
CA ASP A 129 18.39 14.98 6.57
C ASP A 129 17.99 13.65 7.21
N TYR A 130 16.94 13.04 6.70
CA TYR A 130 16.39 11.78 7.22
C TYR A 130 16.06 10.80 6.11
N LEU A 131 16.16 9.51 6.45
CA LEU A 131 15.68 8.39 5.62
C LEU A 131 14.59 7.65 6.39
N VAL A 132 13.45 7.41 5.76
CA VAL A 132 12.36 6.57 6.27
C VAL A 132 12.27 5.33 5.40
N SER A 133 12.51 4.16 6.00
CA SER A 133 12.45 2.88 5.29
C SER A 133 12.23 1.71 6.25
N PHE A 134 11.68 0.62 5.73
CA PHE A 134 11.84 -0.69 6.34
C PHE A 134 13.30 -1.13 6.20
N PRO A 135 13.95 -1.66 7.26
CA PRO A 135 15.38 -2.02 7.21
C PRO A 135 15.77 -2.92 6.04
N GLY A 136 14.95 -3.95 5.75
CA GLY A 136 15.20 -4.91 4.69
C GLY A 136 14.96 -4.41 3.27
N TRP A 137 14.32 -3.25 3.09
CA TRP A 137 14.11 -2.69 1.73
C TRP A 137 15.38 -2.09 1.15
N TYR A 138 16.19 -1.45 2.00
CA TYR A 138 17.43 -0.78 1.63
C TYR A 138 18.53 -1.05 2.66
N PRO A 139 19.05 -2.29 2.75
CA PRO A 139 20.03 -2.66 3.77
C PRO A 139 21.30 -1.81 3.75
N TYR A 140 21.76 -1.42 2.57
CA TYR A 140 22.93 -0.57 2.45
C TYR A 140 22.63 0.87 2.92
N LEU A 141 21.53 1.47 2.48
CA LEU A 141 21.15 2.83 2.91
C LEU A 141 20.96 2.90 4.42
N THR A 142 20.20 1.96 4.98
CA THR A 142 19.91 1.95 6.42
C THR A 142 21.15 1.71 7.26
N SER A 143 22.18 1.04 6.72
CA SER A 143 23.46 0.89 7.39
C SER A 143 24.32 2.17 7.41
N GLN A 144 24.02 3.16 6.57
CA GLN A 144 24.75 4.43 6.52
C GLN A 144 24.15 5.49 7.45
N GLY A 145 22.85 5.36 7.81
CA GLY A 145 22.16 6.29 8.69
C GLY A 145 22.16 5.85 10.14
N GLU A 146 21.99 6.82 11.05
CA GLU A 146 21.78 6.56 12.47
C GLU A 146 20.31 6.28 12.76
N LEU A 147 19.97 5.09 13.26
CA LEU A 147 18.59 4.78 13.68
C LEU A 147 18.18 5.66 14.85
N ILE A 148 17.15 6.50 14.65
CA ILE A 148 16.65 7.43 15.67
C ILE A 148 15.24 7.10 16.15
N TYR A 149 14.46 6.39 15.35
CA TYR A 149 13.14 5.94 15.70
C TYR A 149 12.76 4.68 14.93
N GLN A 150 12.02 3.80 15.57
CA GLN A 150 11.40 2.64 14.92
C GLN A 150 10.05 2.38 15.55
N THR A 151 9.06 2.02 14.74
CA THR A 151 7.75 1.61 15.24
C THR A 151 7.86 0.31 16.04
N GLN A 152 6.87 0.06 16.88
CA GLN A 152 6.75 -1.19 17.65
C GLN A 152 5.43 -1.88 17.32
N GLY A 153 4.96 -1.72 16.09
CA GLY A 153 3.77 -2.39 15.59
C GLY A 153 3.94 -3.91 15.62
N LYS A 154 2.86 -4.61 16.00
CA LYS A 154 2.87 -6.09 16.05
C LYS A 154 2.41 -6.73 14.75
N ILE A 155 1.72 -5.97 13.89
CA ILE A 155 1.08 -6.48 12.68
C ILE A 155 2.13 -6.79 11.62
N SER A 156 3.02 -5.84 11.32
CA SER A 156 4.06 -6.03 10.32
C SER A 156 4.96 -7.25 10.64
N PRO A 157 5.49 -7.42 11.87
CA PRO A 157 6.24 -8.62 12.23
C PRO A 157 5.40 -9.91 12.21
N ALA A 158 4.12 -9.85 12.55
CA ALA A 158 3.25 -11.03 12.51
C ALA A 158 3.00 -11.53 11.08
N GLU A 159 3.02 -10.62 10.09
CA GLU A 159 2.91 -10.93 8.65
C GLU A 159 4.29 -11.20 8.00
N GLY A 160 5.35 -11.35 8.80
CA GLY A 160 6.70 -11.63 8.32
C GLY A 160 7.48 -10.42 7.81
N GLY A 161 6.96 -9.21 8.06
CA GLY A 161 7.63 -7.95 7.74
C GLY A 161 8.46 -7.40 8.90
N GLU A 162 8.91 -6.17 8.73
CA GLU A 162 9.71 -5.42 9.71
C GLU A 162 8.95 -4.18 10.18
N ASN A 163 9.40 -3.56 11.26
CA ASN A 163 8.88 -2.28 11.69
C ASN A 163 9.54 -1.14 10.89
N LEU A 164 8.75 -0.14 10.53
CA LEU A 164 9.21 1.03 9.80
C LEU A 164 10.11 1.88 10.70
N ALA A 165 11.22 2.37 10.13
CA ALA A 165 12.26 3.07 10.88
C ALA A 165 12.59 4.43 10.25
N VAL A 166 13.06 5.34 11.10
CA VAL A 166 13.60 6.65 10.73
C VAL A 166 15.08 6.67 11.08
N TYR A 167 15.87 7.02 10.11
CA TYR A 167 17.32 7.15 10.24
C TYR A 167 17.70 8.62 10.04
N ARG A 168 18.58 9.14 10.88
CA ARG A 168 19.25 10.41 10.61
C ARG A 168 20.31 10.13 9.54
N TRP A 169 20.23 10.88 8.43
CA TRP A 169 21.16 10.72 7.32
C TRP A 169 22.39 11.63 7.49
N ARG A 170 22.17 12.85 8.05
CA ARG A 170 23.21 13.86 8.35
C ARG A 170 23.05 14.47 9.72
#